data_723369edf2b4917e48b3fe1457d4d144
#
_entry.id   723369edf2b4917e48b3fe1457d4d144
#
_cell.length_a   1.000
_cell.length_b   1.000
_cell.length_c   1.000
_cell.angle_alpha   90.00
_cell.angle_beta   90.00
_cell.angle_gamma   90.00
#
_symmetry.space_group_name_H-M   'P 1'
#
loop_
_entity.id
_entity.type
_entity.pdbx_description
1 polymer ?
#
loop_
_entity_poly.entity_id
_entity_poly.type
_entity_poly.pdbx_seq_one_letter_code
_entity_poly.pdbx_strand_id
1 'polypeptide(L)'
;MLVQAIWPQPSSIEDGKIGVEIKRSDFMIKSNVTSSSVINAAIERYQYLIEHEYYESPIDRDTGLLKTTGNIYALDVNVWSGQDVFDLETDESYTLDVPVDGKAVIVAKTPFGAVRGLETFSQLVTANAGRKIIRNAPVKISDTPKFSHRGVLLDTSRNFFHIDAILRTLDAMAYNKLNVLHWH
;
A
#
# COMPACT_ATOMS: atom_id res chain seq x y z
N MET A 1 17.57 4.72 -14.46
CA MET A 1 16.82 3.70 -13.70
C MET A 1 15.86 4.46 -12.81
N LEU A 2 14.56 4.46 -13.12
CA LEU A 2 13.56 5.09 -12.24
C LEU A 2 13.36 4.11 -11.07
N VAL A 3 13.91 4.43 -9.92
CA VAL A 3 13.60 3.73 -8.68
C VAL A 3 12.14 4.01 -8.39
N GLN A 4 11.32 2.97 -8.28
CA GLN A 4 9.94 3.11 -7.85
C GLN A 4 9.96 3.71 -6.44
N ALA A 5 9.41 4.91 -6.29
CA ALA A 5 9.47 5.63 -5.01
C ALA A 5 8.42 5.05 -4.05
N ILE A 6 8.82 4.08 -3.25
CA ILE A 6 8.02 3.58 -2.13
C ILE A 6 8.36 4.43 -0.91
N TRP A 7 7.35 4.94 -0.23
CA TRP A 7 7.53 5.76 0.95
C TRP A 7 6.65 5.31 2.13
N PRO A 8 7.18 5.18 3.35
CA PRO A 8 8.62 5.17 3.68
C PRO A 8 9.36 4.04 2.98
N GLN A 9 10.67 4.22 2.76
CA GLN A 9 11.49 3.21 2.10
C GLN A 9 11.47 1.91 2.91
N PRO A 10 11.14 0.77 2.29
CA PRO A 10 11.17 -0.52 2.95
C PRO A 10 12.57 -0.92 3.42
N SER A 11 12.63 -1.77 4.45
CA SER A 11 13.87 -2.31 4.99
C SER A 11 14.66 -3.12 3.96
N SER A 12 13.96 -3.85 3.09
CA SER A 12 14.55 -4.60 1.98
C SER A 12 13.63 -4.57 0.77
N ILE A 13 14.22 -4.36 -0.42
CA ILE A 13 13.55 -4.44 -1.70
C ILE A 13 14.46 -5.10 -2.73
N GLU A 14 13.95 -6.12 -3.39
CA GLU A 14 14.53 -6.73 -4.58
C GLU A 14 13.55 -6.52 -5.73
N ASP A 15 14.01 -5.90 -6.82
CA ASP A 15 13.16 -5.64 -7.98
C ASP A 15 13.78 -6.13 -9.29
N GLY A 16 12.90 -6.44 -10.24
CA GLY A 16 13.26 -6.84 -11.60
C GLY A 16 13.29 -5.64 -12.55
N LYS A 17 12.94 -5.91 -13.83
CA LYS A 17 12.94 -4.90 -14.91
C LYS A 17 11.74 -5.05 -15.84
N ILE A 18 10.73 -5.81 -15.45
CA ILE A 18 9.60 -6.18 -16.31
C ILE A 18 8.38 -5.38 -15.91
N GLY A 19 7.74 -4.74 -16.87
CA GLY A 19 6.43 -4.13 -16.66
C GLY A 19 5.33 -5.19 -16.64
N VAL A 20 4.47 -5.16 -15.64
CA VAL A 20 3.28 -6.02 -15.57
C VAL A 20 2.03 -5.16 -15.43
N GLU A 21 0.93 -5.63 -16.00
CA GLU A 21 -0.34 -4.90 -15.97
C GLU A 21 -1.25 -5.44 -14.89
N ILE A 22 -1.97 -4.54 -14.20
CA ILE A 22 -3.08 -4.90 -13.33
C ILE A 22 -4.35 -4.80 -14.15
N LYS A 23 -4.97 -5.93 -14.46
CA LYS A 23 -6.24 -5.96 -15.22
C LYS A 23 -7.39 -5.45 -14.36
N ARG A 24 -7.84 -4.26 -14.66
CA ARG A 24 -8.88 -3.54 -13.93
C ARG A 24 -10.20 -4.30 -13.80
N SER A 25 -10.58 -5.12 -14.79
CA SER A 25 -11.85 -5.87 -14.80
C SER A 25 -11.87 -7.08 -13.86
N ASP A 26 -10.70 -7.60 -13.50
CA ASP A 26 -10.59 -8.92 -12.84
C ASP A 26 -9.74 -8.87 -11.56
N PHE A 27 -9.10 -7.73 -11.28
CA PHE A 27 -8.24 -7.60 -10.10
C PHE A 27 -9.06 -7.55 -8.81
N MET A 28 -8.72 -8.44 -7.88
CA MET A 28 -9.36 -8.52 -6.56
C MET A 28 -8.33 -8.70 -5.45
N ILE A 29 -8.54 -7.99 -4.35
CA ILE A 29 -7.82 -8.20 -3.10
C ILE A 29 -8.62 -9.17 -2.24
N LYS A 30 -7.97 -10.22 -1.72
CA LYS A 30 -8.60 -11.24 -0.88
C LYS A 30 -7.77 -11.51 0.36
N SER A 31 -8.42 -11.77 1.49
CA SER A 31 -7.75 -12.20 2.72
C SER A 31 -8.21 -13.57 3.18
N ASN A 32 -7.31 -14.29 3.85
CA ASN A 32 -7.62 -15.51 4.58
C ASN A 32 -8.36 -15.24 5.90
N VAL A 33 -8.36 -13.98 6.38
CA VAL A 33 -9.03 -13.55 7.61
C VAL A 33 -10.20 -12.64 7.25
N THR A 34 -11.41 -13.13 7.48
CA THR A 34 -12.66 -12.37 7.18
C THR A 34 -13.31 -11.78 8.43
N SER A 35 -12.86 -12.19 9.63
CA SER A 35 -13.39 -11.71 10.90
C SER A 35 -12.81 -10.37 11.37
N SER A 36 -11.67 -9.93 10.80
CA SER A 36 -11.03 -8.68 11.14
C SER A 36 -11.71 -7.50 10.46
N SER A 37 -12.24 -6.56 11.24
CA SER A 37 -12.83 -5.32 10.72
C SER A 37 -11.77 -4.42 10.08
N VAL A 38 -10.55 -4.42 10.62
CA VAL A 38 -9.41 -3.66 10.11
C VAL A 38 -9.03 -4.13 8.70
N ILE A 39 -8.91 -5.45 8.49
CA ILE A 39 -8.58 -6.01 7.18
C ILE A 39 -9.69 -5.75 6.17
N ASN A 40 -10.96 -5.96 6.55
CA ASN A 40 -12.08 -5.76 5.63
C ASN A 40 -12.16 -4.30 5.14
N ALA A 41 -12.07 -3.34 6.07
CA ALA A 41 -12.04 -1.92 5.72
C ALA A 41 -10.82 -1.54 4.88
N ALA A 42 -9.64 -2.13 5.17
CA ALA A 42 -8.44 -1.89 4.40
C ALA A 42 -8.56 -2.44 2.97
N ILE A 43 -9.09 -3.66 2.80
CA ILE A 43 -9.31 -4.26 1.46
C ILE A 43 -10.24 -3.38 0.63
N GLU A 44 -11.37 -2.96 1.20
CA GLU A 44 -12.34 -2.09 0.51
C GLU A 44 -11.67 -0.77 0.07
N ARG A 45 -10.93 -0.13 0.97
CA ARG A 45 -10.22 1.11 0.69
C ARG A 45 -9.16 0.95 -0.40
N TYR A 46 -8.26 -0.04 -0.29
CA TYR A 46 -7.18 -0.21 -1.25
C TYR A 46 -7.66 -0.76 -2.61
N GLN A 47 -8.72 -1.56 -2.63
CA GLN A 47 -9.40 -1.93 -3.87
C GLN A 47 -9.89 -0.68 -4.59
N TYR A 48 -10.58 0.22 -3.87
CA TYR A 48 -11.06 1.49 -4.42
C TYR A 48 -9.91 2.37 -4.92
N LEU A 49 -8.85 2.54 -4.13
CA LEU A 49 -7.69 3.37 -4.50
C LEU A 49 -7.02 2.85 -5.77
N ILE A 50 -6.76 1.53 -5.86
CA ILE A 50 -6.13 0.93 -7.02
C ILE A 50 -7.01 1.07 -8.27
N GLU A 51 -8.32 0.96 -8.13
CA GLU A 51 -9.25 1.07 -9.26
C GLU A 51 -9.45 2.50 -9.75
N HIS A 52 -9.52 3.47 -8.85
CA HIS A 52 -10.03 4.82 -9.15
C HIS A 52 -8.95 5.90 -9.10
N GLU A 53 -7.96 5.79 -8.22
CA GLU A 53 -6.90 6.79 -8.17
C GLU A 53 -5.93 6.61 -9.34
N TYR A 54 -5.58 7.75 -9.92
CA TYR A 54 -4.83 7.81 -11.15
C TYR A 54 -3.65 8.76 -10.97
N TYR A 55 -2.50 8.20 -10.68
CA TYR A 55 -1.26 8.97 -10.71
C TYR A 55 -0.48 8.63 -11.97
N GLU A 56 -0.46 9.56 -12.90
CA GLU A 56 0.45 9.55 -14.05
C GLU A 56 1.50 10.63 -13.84
N SER A 57 2.76 10.24 -13.81
CA SER A 57 3.84 11.19 -13.60
C SER A 57 3.84 12.24 -14.74
N PRO A 58 3.74 13.55 -14.43
CA PRO A 58 3.78 14.59 -15.46
C PRO A 58 5.16 14.67 -16.14
N ILE A 59 6.17 14.02 -15.60
CA ILE A 59 7.55 13.98 -16.12
C ILE A 59 7.90 12.53 -16.49
N ASP A 60 6.99 11.82 -17.14
CA ASP A 60 7.36 10.53 -17.69
C ASP A 60 8.21 10.77 -18.94
N ARG A 61 9.53 10.62 -18.79
CA ARG A 61 10.49 10.75 -19.89
C ARG A 61 10.35 9.60 -20.90
N ASP A 62 9.71 8.52 -20.50
CA ASP A 62 9.30 7.43 -21.39
C ASP A 62 7.92 7.76 -21.99
N THR A 63 7.92 8.56 -23.04
CA THR A 63 6.70 8.93 -23.80
C THR A 63 6.07 7.76 -24.58
N GLY A 64 6.57 6.54 -24.40
CA GLY A 64 6.07 5.32 -25.02
C GLY A 64 5.19 4.48 -24.12
N LEU A 65 4.32 3.69 -24.76
CA LEU A 65 3.58 2.64 -24.07
C LEU A 65 4.60 1.64 -23.46
N LEU A 66 4.68 1.58 -22.13
CA LEU A 66 5.56 0.61 -21.49
C LEU A 66 5.14 -0.81 -21.91
N LYS A 67 6.09 -1.55 -22.44
CA LYS A 67 5.83 -2.93 -22.81
C LYS A 67 5.64 -3.76 -21.55
N THR A 68 4.42 -4.26 -21.34
CA THR A 68 4.09 -5.19 -20.26
C THR A 68 4.10 -6.62 -20.82
N THR A 69 4.64 -7.56 -20.06
CA THR A 69 4.75 -8.97 -20.48
C THR A 69 3.95 -9.94 -19.64
N GLY A 70 3.32 -9.46 -18.56
CA GLY A 70 2.50 -10.27 -17.65
C GLY A 70 1.38 -9.48 -17.02
N ASN A 71 0.53 -10.17 -16.28
CA ASN A 71 -0.64 -9.59 -15.64
C ASN A 71 -0.75 -10.02 -14.19
N ILE A 72 -1.02 -9.07 -13.31
CA ILE A 72 -1.42 -9.34 -11.93
C ILE A 72 -2.95 -9.24 -11.86
N TYR A 73 -3.61 -10.34 -11.53
CA TYR A 73 -5.07 -10.41 -11.48
C TYR A 73 -5.63 -10.52 -10.06
N ALA A 74 -4.78 -10.72 -9.05
CA ALA A 74 -5.19 -10.73 -7.66
C ALA A 74 -4.05 -10.35 -6.71
N LEU A 75 -4.45 -9.90 -5.52
CA LEU A 75 -3.56 -9.75 -4.36
C LEU A 75 -4.13 -10.58 -3.22
N ASP A 76 -3.43 -11.65 -2.84
CA ASP A 76 -3.78 -12.48 -1.70
C ASP A 76 -3.10 -11.92 -0.43
N VAL A 77 -3.89 -11.62 0.60
CA VAL A 77 -3.44 -11.08 1.89
C VAL A 77 -3.54 -12.17 2.96
N ASN A 78 -2.41 -12.73 3.34
CA ASN A 78 -2.31 -13.82 4.31
C ASN A 78 -1.89 -13.28 5.68
N VAL A 79 -2.79 -13.35 6.65
CA VAL A 79 -2.58 -12.88 8.02
C VAL A 79 -2.63 -14.06 8.99
N TRP A 80 -1.67 -14.13 9.92
CA TRP A 80 -1.61 -15.24 10.88
C TRP A 80 -2.62 -15.09 12.02
N SER A 81 -2.88 -13.85 12.47
CA SER A 81 -3.84 -13.55 13.53
C SER A 81 -4.84 -12.50 13.06
N GLY A 82 -6.12 -12.76 13.24
CA GLY A 82 -7.20 -11.83 12.91
C GLY A 82 -7.62 -10.91 14.07
N GLN A 83 -6.77 -10.74 15.08
CA GLN A 83 -7.09 -9.88 16.23
C GLN A 83 -6.86 -8.41 15.90
N ASP A 84 -7.91 -7.60 16.08
CA ASP A 84 -7.91 -6.15 15.82
C ASP A 84 -7.49 -5.35 17.07
N VAL A 85 -6.46 -5.82 17.79
CA VAL A 85 -5.89 -5.11 18.95
C VAL A 85 -4.58 -4.47 18.52
N PHE A 86 -4.47 -3.16 18.75
CA PHE A 86 -3.29 -2.37 18.43
C PHE A 86 -2.68 -1.75 19.68
N ASP A 87 -1.41 -1.99 19.89
CA ASP A 87 -0.60 -1.40 20.95
C ASP A 87 0.85 -1.13 20.46
N LEU A 88 1.73 -0.70 21.36
CA LEU A 88 3.12 -0.42 21.02
C LEU A 88 3.96 -1.67 20.73
N GLU A 89 3.50 -2.84 21.13
CA GLU A 89 4.15 -4.14 20.89
C GLU A 89 3.61 -4.84 19.62
N THR A 90 2.61 -4.24 18.96
CA THR A 90 1.98 -4.81 17.76
C THR A 90 2.98 -4.96 16.64
N ASP A 91 3.10 -6.16 16.10
CA ASP A 91 3.97 -6.47 14.96
C ASP A 91 3.34 -5.91 13.68
N GLU A 92 3.94 -4.86 13.12
CA GLU A 92 3.53 -4.24 11.86
C GLU A 92 4.40 -4.71 10.67
N SER A 93 5.17 -5.79 10.84
CA SER A 93 6.01 -6.34 9.77
C SER A 93 5.17 -7.03 8.70
N TYR A 94 5.68 -7.00 7.47
CA TYR A 94 5.08 -7.71 6.34
C TYR A 94 6.13 -8.11 5.32
N THR A 95 5.76 -9.08 4.47
CA THR A 95 6.43 -9.34 3.20
C THR A 95 5.44 -9.15 2.06
N LEU A 96 5.94 -8.70 0.91
CA LEU A 96 5.17 -8.54 -0.31
C LEU A 96 5.95 -9.18 -1.46
N ASP A 97 5.31 -10.08 -2.18
CA ASP A 97 5.84 -10.70 -3.40
C ASP A 97 4.91 -10.39 -4.58
N VAL A 98 5.45 -9.75 -5.61
CA VAL A 98 4.75 -9.43 -6.85
C VAL A 98 5.46 -10.17 -7.98
N PRO A 99 4.88 -11.25 -8.52
CA PRO A 99 5.49 -12.00 -9.61
C PRO A 99 5.40 -11.26 -10.96
N VAL A 100 5.99 -11.82 -12.01
CA VAL A 100 5.83 -11.30 -13.38
C VAL A 100 4.43 -11.56 -13.94
N ASP A 101 3.79 -12.63 -13.50
CA ASP A 101 2.43 -13.00 -13.90
C ASP A 101 1.75 -13.78 -12.79
N GLY A 102 0.44 -13.58 -12.62
CA GLY A 102 -0.33 -14.31 -11.62
C GLY A 102 -0.85 -13.45 -10.47
N LYS A 103 -0.64 -13.92 -9.24
CA LYS A 103 -1.11 -13.27 -8.02
C LYS A 103 0.05 -12.68 -7.24
N ALA A 104 -0.13 -11.45 -6.78
CA ALA A 104 0.71 -10.90 -5.74
C ALA A 104 0.29 -11.42 -4.36
N VAL A 105 1.23 -11.47 -3.41
CA VAL A 105 0.99 -12.01 -2.08
C VAL A 105 1.56 -11.10 -1.02
N ILE A 106 0.75 -10.74 -0.03
CA ILE A 106 1.18 -10.12 1.23
C ILE A 106 1.11 -11.19 2.32
N VAL A 107 2.16 -11.28 3.15
CA VAL A 107 2.13 -12.09 4.38
C VAL A 107 2.48 -11.19 5.56
N ALA A 108 1.65 -11.23 6.59
CA ALA A 108 1.84 -10.48 7.82
C ALA A 108 1.40 -11.29 9.04
N LYS A 109 1.94 -10.97 10.22
CA LYS A 109 1.50 -11.62 11.46
C LYS A 109 0.19 -11.06 11.98
N THR A 110 -0.04 -9.77 11.76
CA THR A 110 -1.20 -9.03 12.28
C THR A 110 -1.95 -8.31 11.15
N PRO A 111 -3.22 -7.93 11.38
CA PRO A 111 -3.97 -7.06 10.46
C PRO A 111 -3.23 -5.75 10.14
N PHE A 112 -2.53 -5.19 11.12
CA PHE A 112 -1.84 -3.92 10.97
C PHE A 112 -0.61 -4.03 10.05
N GLY A 113 0.16 -5.11 10.15
CA GLY A 113 1.24 -5.41 9.21
C GLY A 113 0.70 -5.57 7.78
N ALA A 114 -0.43 -6.25 7.62
CA ALA A 114 -1.06 -6.40 6.31
C ALA A 114 -1.52 -5.05 5.72
N VAL A 115 -2.03 -4.13 6.54
CA VAL A 115 -2.37 -2.76 6.11
C VAL A 115 -1.13 -2.02 5.59
N ARG A 116 0.03 -2.18 6.24
CA ARG A 116 1.30 -1.59 5.75
C ARG A 116 1.73 -2.18 4.41
N GLY A 117 1.52 -3.48 4.24
CA GLY A 117 1.77 -4.17 2.96
C GLY A 117 0.83 -3.69 1.84
N LEU A 118 -0.46 -3.50 2.14
CA LEU A 118 -1.45 -2.95 1.21
C LEU A 118 -1.08 -1.53 0.75
N GLU A 119 -0.64 -0.68 1.69
CA GLU A 119 -0.15 0.66 1.35
C GLU A 119 1.06 0.58 0.41
N THR A 120 2.03 -0.29 0.70
CA THR A 120 3.20 -0.49 -0.17
C THR A 120 2.80 -1.00 -1.55
N PHE A 121 1.87 -1.95 -1.63
CA PHE A 121 1.39 -2.45 -2.91
C PHE A 121 0.71 -1.35 -3.73
N SER A 122 -0.12 -0.52 -3.10
CA SER A 122 -0.78 0.60 -3.78
C SER A 122 0.21 1.60 -4.37
N GLN A 123 1.32 1.86 -3.67
CA GLN A 123 2.39 2.74 -4.14
C GLN A 123 3.21 2.14 -5.31
N LEU A 124 3.24 0.81 -5.46
CA LEU A 124 3.83 0.17 -6.64
C LEU A 124 3.01 0.37 -7.91
N VAL A 125 1.70 0.60 -7.75
CA VAL A 125 0.78 0.74 -8.88
C VAL A 125 0.87 2.15 -9.44
N THR A 126 1.24 2.26 -10.70
CA THR A 126 1.31 3.54 -11.42
C THR A 126 0.43 3.48 -12.68
N ALA A 127 0.10 4.63 -13.23
CA ALA A 127 -0.58 4.70 -14.51
C ALA A 127 0.42 4.91 -15.66
N ASN A 128 0.14 4.30 -16.81
CA ASN A 128 0.83 4.54 -18.06
C ASN A 128 -0.15 4.42 -19.22
N ALA A 129 -0.44 5.52 -19.88
CA ALA A 129 -1.38 5.60 -21.00
C ALA A 129 -2.75 4.93 -20.68
N GLY A 130 -3.31 5.24 -19.52
CA GLY A 130 -4.61 4.71 -19.10
C GLY A 130 -4.61 3.31 -18.50
N ARG A 131 -3.46 2.62 -18.48
CA ARG A 131 -3.33 1.31 -17.84
C ARG A 131 -2.74 1.42 -16.45
N LYS A 132 -3.11 0.51 -15.56
CA LYS A 132 -2.47 0.34 -14.24
C LYS A 132 -1.33 -0.66 -14.38
N ILE A 133 -0.13 -0.26 -14.00
CA ILE A 133 1.07 -1.08 -14.16
C ILE A 133 1.94 -1.07 -12.91
N ILE A 134 2.70 -2.15 -12.74
CA ILE A 134 3.86 -2.22 -11.86
C ILE A 134 5.10 -2.33 -12.74
N ARG A 135 6.08 -1.43 -12.57
CA ARG A 135 7.17 -1.24 -13.54
C ARG A 135 8.28 -2.27 -13.43
N ASN A 136 8.60 -2.73 -12.26
CA ASN A 136 9.84 -3.48 -11.97
C ASN A 136 9.58 -4.89 -11.44
N ALA A 137 8.59 -5.61 -11.98
CA ALA A 137 8.36 -7.00 -11.58
C ALA A 137 9.54 -7.92 -12.02
N PRO A 138 9.81 -9.03 -11.32
CA PRO A 138 9.22 -9.35 -10.02
C PRO A 138 9.70 -8.41 -8.92
N VAL A 139 8.87 -8.14 -7.90
CA VAL A 139 9.22 -7.31 -6.74
C VAL A 139 9.08 -8.12 -5.47
N LYS A 140 10.11 -8.15 -4.64
CA LYS A 140 10.07 -8.74 -3.31
C LYS A 140 10.43 -7.70 -2.27
N ILE A 141 9.58 -7.54 -1.29
CA ILE A 141 9.74 -6.57 -0.21
C ILE A 141 9.63 -7.27 1.12
N SER A 142 10.52 -6.94 2.04
CA SER A 142 10.38 -7.26 3.46
C SER A 142 10.56 -5.98 4.24
N ASP A 143 9.60 -5.66 5.10
CA ASP A 143 9.60 -4.41 5.82
C ASP A 143 9.07 -4.57 7.25
N THR A 144 9.61 -3.76 8.13
CA THR A 144 9.15 -3.58 9.51
C THR A 144 9.42 -2.15 9.95
N PRO A 145 8.46 -1.46 10.57
CA PRO A 145 8.69 -0.12 11.05
C PRO A 145 9.84 -0.07 12.06
N LYS A 146 10.74 0.90 11.91
CA LYS A 146 11.85 1.10 12.84
C LYS A 146 11.41 1.55 14.23
N PHE A 147 10.27 2.27 14.31
CA PHE A 147 9.69 2.80 15.54
C PHE A 147 8.24 2.36 15.68
N SER A 148 7.86 1.87 16.85
CA SER A 148 6.48 1.48 17.16
C SER A 148 5.54 2.67 17.27
N HIS A 149 6.03 3.84 17.69
CA HIS A 149 5.25 5.09 17.76
C HIS A 149 5.65 6.02 16.62
N ARG A 150 4.72 6.31 15.72
CA ARG A 150 4.89 7.18 14.55
C ARG A 150 3.68 8.09 14.44
N GLY A 151 3.80 9.30 14.94
CA GLY A 151 2.65 10.18 15.10
C GLY A 151 2.85 11.61 14.66
N VAL A 152 1.73 12.30 14.55
CA VAL A 152 1.65 13.75 14.44
C VAL A 152 0.78 14.30 15.57
N LEU A 153 1.05 15.53 15.98
CA LEU A 153 0.22 16.26 16.93
C LEU A 153 -0.56 17.33 16.18
N LEU A 154 -1.86 17.41 16.43
CA LEU A 154 -2.75 18.44 15.94
C LEU A 154 -3.40 19.17 17.12
N ASP A 155 -3.08 20.46 17.26
CA ASP A 155 -3.62 21.29 18.34
C ASP A 155 -4.81 22.10 17.82
N THR A 156 -6.03 21.61 18.09
CA THR A 156 -7.28 22.30 17.75
C THR A 156 -7.78 23.19 18.88
N SER A 157 -7.12 23.15 20.04
CA SER A 157 -7.42 23.99 21.19
C SER A 157 -6.97 25.45 20.97
N ARG A 158 -5.81 25.63 20.32
CA ARG A 158 -5.24 26.94 20.03
C ARG A 158 -5.61 27.50 18.67
N ASN A 159 -5.80 26.61 17.69
CA ASN A 159 -6.11 27.00 16.32
C ASN A 159 -7.29 26.20 15.78
N PHE A 160 -8.18 26.88 15.07
CA PHE A 160 -9.28 26.22 14.41
C PHE A 160 -8.80 25.48 13.14
N PHE A 161 -9.22 24.22 13.01
CA PHE A 161 -9.04 23.42 11.78
C PHE A 161 -10.40 22.97 11.27
N HIS A 162 -10.65 23.10 9.99
CA HIS A 162 -11.81 22.51 9.35
C HIS A 162 -11.74 20.99 9.41
N ILE A 163 -12.89 20.34 9.52
CA ILE A 163 -13.00 18.86 9.55
C ILE A 163 -12.28 18.24 8.35
N ASP A 164 -12.45 18.81 7.16
CA ASP A 164 -11.79 18.31 5.94
C ASP A 164 -10.25 18.35 6.04
N ALA A 165 -9.69 19.32 6.76
CA ALA A 165 -8.24 19.37 6.97
C ALA A 165 -7.78 18.25 7.92
N ILE A 166 -8.57 17.93 8.94
CA ILE A 166 -8.30 16.82 9.86
C ILE A 166 -8.40 15.49 9.10
N LEU A 167 -9.44 15.30 8.28
CA LEU A 167 -9.60 14.08 7.48
C LEU A 167 -8.44 13.90 6.49
N ARG A 168 -8.03 14.95 5.78
CA ARG A 168 -6.84 14.91 4.91
C ARG A 168 -5.55 14.61 5.68
N THR A 169 -5.45 15.05 6.93
CA THR A 169 -4.31 14.70 7.79
C THR A 169 -4.29 13.21 8.10
N LEU A 170 -5.45 12.59 8.39
CA LEU A 170 -5.55 11.14 8.60
C LEU A 170 -5.20 10.36 7.34
N ASP A 171 -5.63 10.81 6.15
CA ASP A 171 -5.25 10.18 4.88
C ASP A 171 -3.74 10.28 4.65
N ALA A 172 -3.16 11.48 4.87
CA ALA A 172 -1.71 11.67 4.76
C ALA A 172 -0.93 10.81 5.76
N MET A 173 -1.45 10.63 6.98
CA MET A 173 -0.87 9.70 7.96
C MET A 173 -0.89 8.26 7.45
N ALA A 174 -1.99 7.82 6.85
CA ALA A 174 -2.11 6.47 6.29
C ALA A 174 -1.09 6.24 5.16
N TYR A 175 -0.96 7.18 4.22
CA TYR A 175 0.01 7.11 3.11
C TYR A 175 1.48 7.11 3.58
N ASN A 176 1.74 7.72 4.74
CA ASN A 176 3.08 7.73 5.37
C ASN A 176 3.27 6.62 6.42
N LYS A 177 2.34 5.69 6.53
CA LYS A 177 2.36 4.59 7.51
C LYS A 177 2.48 5.06 8.96
N LEU A 178 2.00 6.28 9.28
CA LEU A 178 1.89 6.76 10.65
C LEU A 178 0.75 6.04 11.37
N ASN A 179 0.84 5.95 12.71
CA ASN A 179 -0.11 5.16 13.50
C ASN A 179 -0.72 5.90 14.69
N VAL A 180 -0.25 7.11 14.99
CA VAL A 180 -0.74 7.87 16.15
C VAL A 180 -1.11 9.29 15.74
N LEU A 181 -2.36 9.69 15.98
CA LEU A 181 -2.77 11.09 15.99
C LEU A 181 -2.91 11.55 17.45
N HIS A 182 -2.03 12.45 17.88
CA HIS A 182 -2.21 13.15 19.15
C HIS A 182 -3.09 14.38 18.90
N TRP A 183 -4.34 14.26 19.26
CA TRP A 183 -5.31 15.35 19.09
C TRP A 183 -5.46 16.13 20.40
N HIS A 184 -5.00 17.36 20.40
CA HIS A 184 -5.11 18.29 21.54
C HIS A 184 -6.25 19.28 21.34
#